data_f2461011d0cf42bdf318a9978102d33d
#
_entry.id   f2461011d0cf42bdf318a9978102d33d
#
_cell.length_a   1.000
_cell.length_b   1.000
_cell.length_c   1.000
_cell.angle_alpha   90.00
_cell.angle_beta   90.00
_cell.angle_gamma   90.00
#
_symmetry.space_group_name_H-M   'P 1'
#
loop_
_entity.id
_entity.type
_entity.pdbx_description
1 polymer ?
#
loop_
_entity_poly.entity_id
_entity_poly.type
_entity_poly.pdbx_seq_one_letter_code
_entity_poly.pdbx_strand_id
1 'polypeptide(L)'
;MGRKVSAGTAQLEGETLIFRGDFRLEIPFERMREIAVDGGALVVTADDEARFELGGPVAERWMRLIKQPKGLFEKLEIGPQSRVAVVDVRDSLFLTALRERTSNIAEGRVPEGASVVLFGAETREALRKIPLIRARMIDTGAVWIVRPKGSKSISEGDILEAVRDAGLVDTKVVALSKAYTAHKCVIPLEMRGQLRRRPPVLTIPPSAPVLGSTTAGAAAPKPKAGAASRVAAKKSEGVPGKKSPSSTKKSEPKTEPKKKKH
;
A
#
# COMPACT_ATOMS: atom_id res chain seq x y z
N MET A 1 41.77 21.65 4.37
CA MET A 1 41.70 20.44 3.52
C MET A 1 41.58 20.87 2.06
N GLY A 2 42.22 20.20 1.11
CA GLY A 2 42.20 20.59 -0.31
C GLY A 2 40.81 20.36 -0.92
N ARG A 3 40.34 21.32 -1.72
CA ARG A 3 39.09 21.23 -2.47
C ARG A 3 39.25 20.15 -3.55
N LYS A 4 38.39 19.10 -3.52
CA LYS A 4 38.32 18.07 -4.57
C LYS A 4 37.34 18.54 -5.64
N VAL A 5 37.74 18.46 -6.91
CA VAL A 5 36.89 18.79 -8.05
C VAL A 5 36.84 17.56 -8.95
N SER A 6 35.68 17.18 -9.41
CA SER A 6 35.51 16.02 -10.31
C SER A 6 34.30 16.28 -11.21
N ALA A 7 34.40 15.86 -12.47
CA ALA A 7 33.24 15.72 -13.33
C ALA A 7 32.53 14.39 -13.04
N GLY A 8 31.18 14.40 -13.11
CA GLY A 8 30.43 13.19 -12.80
C GLY A 8 28.92 13.40 -12.86
N THR A 9 28.18 12.41 -12.40
CA THR A 9 26.72 12.44 -12.36
C THR A 9 26.24 12.63 -10.91
N ALA A 10 25.40 13.64 -10.70
CA ALA A 10 24.69 13.84 -9.45
C ALA A 10 23.23 13.39 -9.58
N GLN A 11 22.69 12.78 -8.53
CA GLN A 11 21.31 12.26 -8.49
C GLN A 11 20.70 12.49 -7.11
N LEU A 12 19.36 12.65 -7.06
CA LEU A 12 18.60 12.59 -5.82
C LEU A 12 17.90 11.22 -5.76
N GLU A 13 18.33 10.36 -4.84
CA GLU A 13 17.76 9.03 -4.63
C GLU A 13 17.12 8.97 -3.23
N GLY A 14 15.79 8.85 -3.19
CA GLY A 14 15.07 8.89 -1.92
C GLY A 14 15.27 10.23 -1.20
N GLU A 15 15.96 10.18 -0.07
CA GLU A 15 16.30 11.34 0.78
C GLU A 15 17.83 11.54 0.87
N THR A 16 18.54 11.21 -0.21
CA THR A 16 20.00 11.31 -0.29
C THR A 16 20.40 11.94 -1.62
N LEU A 17 21.36 12.87 -1.60
CA LEU A 17 22.05 13.38 -2.76
C LEU A 17 23.29 12.51 -2.98
N ILE A 18 23.40 11.92 -4.17
CA ILE A 18 24.50 11.02 -4.53
C ILE A 18 25.25 11.61 -5.73
N PHE A 19 26.57 11.72 -5.61
CA PHE A 19 27.47 12.07 -6.69
C PHE A 19 28.36 10.87 -7.03
N ARG A 20 28.54 10.63 -8.31
CA ARG A 20 29.42 9.59 -8.87
C ARG A 20 30.31 10.21 -9.94
N GLY A 21 31.61 10.27 -9.67
CA GLY A 21 32.67 10.76 -10.54
C GLY A 21 33.95 10.05 -10.17
N ASP A 22 35.10 10.77 -10.13
CA ASP A 22 36.38 10.23 -9.66
C ASP A 22 36.31 9.77 -8.19
N PHE A 23 35.33 10.29 -7.46
CA PHE A 23 34.96 9.84 -6.13
C PHE A 23 33.45 9.74 -6.01
N ARG A 24 32.99 8.96 -5.03
CA ARG A 24 31.57 8.88 -4.65
C ARG A 24 31.33 9.75 -3.43
N LEU A 25 30.26 10.55 -3.47
CA LEU A 25 29.79 11.35 -2.35
C LEU A 25 28.31 11.08 -2.13
N GLU A 26 27.93 10.80 -0.89
CA GLU A 26 26.54 10.60 -0.46
C GLU A 26 26.25 11.53 0.69
N ILE A 27 25.25 12.40 0.50
CA ILE A 27 24.81 13.38 1.52
C ILE A 27 23.34 13.13 1.80
N PRO A 28 22.98 12.49 2.93
CA PRO A 28 21.60 12.38 3.39
C PRO A 28 21.02 13.78 3.67
N PHE A 29 19.74 14.00 3.31
CA PHE A 29 19.09 15.31 3.51
C PHE A 29 19.09 15.73 4.98
N GLU A 30 18.97 14.79 5.90
CA GLU A 30 19.01 15.02 7.35
C GLU A 30 20.35 15.57 7.86
N ARG A 31 21.44 15.36 7.11
CA ARG A 31 22.79 15.89 7.44
C ARG A 31 23.04 17.27 6.84
N MET A 32 22.20 17.73 5.93
CA MET A 32 22.35 19.03 5.27
C MET A 32 21.92 20.15 6.21
N ARG A 33 22.88 20.98 6.60
CA ARG A 33 22.66 22.13 7.51
C ARG A 33 22.17 23.35 6.75
N GLU A 34 22.75 23.58 5.57
CA GLU A 34 22.41 24.71 4.70
C GLU A 34 22.38 24.27 3.24
N ILE A 35 21.44 24.85 2.49
CA ILE A 35 21.29 24.59 1.07
C ILE A 35 20.94 25.91 0.41
N ALA A 36 21.75 26.31 -0.58
CA ALA A 36 21.59 27.52 -1.35
C ALA A 36 21.80 27.26 -2.84
N VAL A 37 21.32 28.17 -3.68
CA VAL A 37 21.67 28.22 -5.10
C VAL A 37 22.50 29.46 -5.32
N ASP A 38 23.70 29.28 -5.85
CA ASP A 38 24.64 30.33 -6.14
C ASP A 38 25.21 30.18 -7.55
N GLY A 39 25.02 31.20 -8.40
CA GLY A 39 25.52 31.21 -9.79
C GLY A 39 25.05 30.02 -10.64
N GLY A 40 23.89 29.40 -10.32
CA GLY A 40 23.38 28.23 -11.02
C GLY A 40 23.90 26.89 -10.47
N ALA A 41 24.73 26.94 -9.43
CA ALA A 41 25.17 25.75 -8.70
C ALA A 41 24.30 25.53 -7.45
N LEU A 42 24.09 24.29 -7.07
CA LEU A 42 23.56 23.91 -5.77
C LEU A 42 24.72 23.78 -4.78
N VAL A 43 24.71 24.60 -3.74
CA VAL A 43 25.64 24.57 -2.64
C VAL A 43 25.01 23.90 -1.44
N VAL A 44 25.62 22.85 -0.92
CA VAL A 44 25.14 22.07 0.22
C VAL A 44 26.23 22.06 1.28
N THR A 45 25.88 22.50 2.49
CA THR A 45 26.71 22.41 3.66
C THR A 45 26.23 21.28 4.57
N ALA A 46 27.05 20.26 4.74
CA ALA A 46 26.80 19.15 5.66
C ALA A 46 27.97 19.09 6.67
N ASP A 47 28.80 18.05 6.62
CA ASP A 47 30.07 17.98 7.36
C ASP A 47 31.12 18.87 6.69
N ASP A 48 31.12 18.89 5.35
CA ASP A 48 31.89 19.78 4.48
C ASP A 48 30.95 20.50 3.50
N GLU A 49 31.45 21.55 2.83
CA GLU A 49 30.72 22.23 1.75
C GLU A 49 30.93 21.47 0.42
N ALA A 50 29.82 21.18 -0.23
CA ALA A 50 29.79 20.58 -1.57
C ALA A 50 29.04 21.49 -2.56
N ARG A 51 29.64 21.75 -3.72
CA ARG A 51 29.07 22.56 -4.79
C ARG A 51 28.83 21.72 -6.04
N PHE A 52 27.62 21.75 -6.57
CA PHE A 52 27.20 20.98 -7.75
C PHE A 52 26.75 21.94 -8.85
N GLU A 53 27.51 22.00 -9.93
CA GLU A 53 27.20 22.82 -11.10
C GLU A 53 26.11 22.13 -11.95
N LEU A 54 24.83 22.46 -11.65
CA LEU A 54 23.66 21.80 -12.25
C LEU A 54 22.92 22.68 -13.28
N GLY A 55 23.26 23.97 -13.33
CA GLY A 55 22.46 24.99 -14.01
C GLY A 55 21.29 25.47 -13.13
N GLY A 56 20.94 26.77 -13.23
CA GLY A 56 20.01 27.44 -12.33
C GLY A 56 18.66 26.72 -12.15
N PRO A 57 17.92 26.36 -13.22
CA PRO A 57 16.61 25.70 -13.08
C PRO A 57 16.68 24.34 -12.36
N VAL A 58 17.75 23.59 -12.58
CA VAL A 58 17.94 22.28 -11.93
C VAL A 58 18.32 22.44 -10.46
N ALA A 59 19.24 23.37 -10.17
CA ALA A 59 19.68 23.67 -8.81
C ALA A 59 18.51 24.16 -7.93
N GLU A 60 17.67 25.07 -8.44
CA GLU A 60 16.48 25.57 -7.74
C GLU A 60 15.45 24.45 -7.48
N ARG A 61 15.21 23.60 -8.49
CA ARG A 61 14.33 22.45 -8.36
C ARG A 61 14.84 21.49 -7.28
N TRP A 62 16.13 21.20 -7.26
CA TRP A 62 16.74 20.31 -6.28
C TRP A 62 16.70 20.90 -4.89
N MET A 63 17.02 22.19 -4.73
CA MET A 63 16.89 22.89 -3.45
C MET A 63 15.47 22.75 -2.88
N ARG A 64 14.42 22.94 -3.69
CA ARG A 64 13.03 22.74 -3.25
C ARG A 64 12.73 21.31 -2.83
N LEU A 65 13.18 20.31 -3.60
CA LEU A 65 12.98 18.90 -3.30
C LEU A 65 13.67 18.47 -2.00
N ILE A 66 14.82 19.06 -1.71
CA ILE A 66 15.60 18.77 -0.49
C ILE A 66 14.98 19.48 0.71
N LYS A 67 14.62 20.77 0.59
CA LYS A 67 13.97 21.52 1.67
C LYS A 67 12.57 21.06 2.01
N GLN A 68 11.85 20.52 1.03
CA GLN A 68 10.49 20.03 1.18
C GLN A 68 10.36 18.65 0.51
N PRO A 69 10.94 17.60 1.10
CA PRO A 69 10.81 16.26 0.56
C PRO A 69 9.34 15.84 0.60
N LYS A 70 8.87 15.26 -0.51
CA LYS A 70 7.51 14.72 -0.56
C LYS A 70 7.33 13.69 0.53
N GLY A 71 6.31 13.87 1.34
CA GLY A 71 5.92 12.90 2.35
C GLY A 71 5.57 11.54 1.73
N LEU A 72 5.59 10.49 2.53
CA LEU A 72 5.30 9.13 2.06
C LEU A 72 3.95 9.06 1.32
N PHE A 73 2.90 9.65 1.87
CA PHE A 73 1.57 9.63 1.26
C PHE A 73 1.49 10.42 -0.05
N GLU A 74 2.27 11.48 -0.20
CA GLU A 74 2.40 12.19 -1.48
C GLU A 74 3.16 11.36 -2.52
N LYS A 75 4.20 10.62 -2.10
CA LYS A 75 4.91 9.66 -2.95
C LYS A 75 3.99 8.54 -3.42
N LEU A 76 3.04 8.11 -2.57
CA LEU A 76 2.01 7.11 -2.85
C LEU A 76 0.78 7.68 -3.55
N GLU A 77 0.72 9.00 -3.76
CA GLU A 77 -0.41 9.71 -4.37
C GLU A 77 -1.72 9.52 -3.58
N ILE A 78 -1.60 9.43 -2.26
CA ILE A 78 -2.72 9.31 -1.33
C ILE A 78 -3.03 10.67 -0.71
N GLY A 79 -4.16 11.24 -1.12
CA GLY A 79 -4.72 12.44 -0.53
C GLY A 79 -5.90 12.15 0.40
N PRO A 80 -6.43 13.17 1.10
CA PRO A 80 -7.56 13.01 2.03
C PRO A 80 -8.83 12.43 1.40
N GLN A 81 -9.04 12.67 0.10
CA GLN A 81 -10.21 12.21 -0.66
C GLN A 81 -9.96 10.90 -1.44
N SER A 82 -8.77 10.31 -1.34
CA SER A 82 -8.45 9.08 -2.05
C SER A 82 -9.29 7.91 -1.52
N ARG A 83 -9.90 7.14 -2.43
CA ARG A 83 -10.54 5.86 -2.10
C ARG A 83 -9.46 4.78 -2.07
N VAL A 84 -9.02 4.43 -0.88
CA VAL A 84 -7.91 3.50 -0.67
C VAL A 84 -8.45 2.14 -0.28
N ALA A 85 -8.05 1.11 -1.02
CA ALA A 85 -8.23 -0.27 -0.61
C ALA A 85 -6.92 -0.82 -0.05
N VAL A 86 -6.99 -1.57 1.04
CA VAL A 86 -5.84 -2.21 1.69
C VAL A 86 -6.10 -3.71 1.76
N VAL A 87 -5.25 -4.50 1.13
CA VAL A 87 -5.36 -5.96 1.10
C VAL A 87 -4.01 -6.56 1.49
N ASP A 88 -4.00 -7.41 2.50
CA ASP A 88 -2.84 -8.18 2.97
C ASP A 88 -1.58 -7.36 3.32
N VAL A 89 -1.69 -6.05 3.58
CA VAL A 89 -0.58 -5.21 4.05
C VAL A 89 -0.40 -5.40 5.55
N ARG A 90 0.83 -5.73 5.99
CA ARG A 90 1.13 -6.07 7.40
C ARG A 90 1.92 -5.02 8.17
N ASP A 91 2.24 -3.89 7.56
CA ASP A 91 2.94 -2.79 8.24
C ASP A 91 1.96 -1.98 9.11
N SER A 92 1.90 -2.30 10.40
CA SER A 92 0.96 -1.71 11.34
C SER A 92 1.18 -0.20 11.54
N LEU A 93 2.44 0.25 11.55
CA LEU A 93 2.76 1.67 11.70
C LEU A 93 2.29 2.46 10.48
N PHE A 94 2.54 1.93 9.30
CA PHE A 94 2.04 2.52 8.06
C PHE A 94 0.51 2.56 8.02
N LEU A 95 -0.16 1.48 8.43
CA LEU A 95 -1.63 1.43 8.44
C LEU A 95 -2.24 2.43 9.43
N THR A 96 -1.63 2.64 10.58
CA THR A 96 -2.05 3.67 11.55
C THR A 96 -1.96 5.05 10.93
N ALA A 97 -0.81 5.41 10.36
CA ALA A 97 -0.60 6.70 9.70
C ALA A 97 -1.52 6.89 8.46
N LEU A 98 -1.85 5.81 7.75
CA LEU A 98 -2.79 5.85 6.63
C LEU A 98 -4.22 6.21 7.10
N ARG A 99 -4.67 5.65 8.23
CA ARG A 99 -6.00 5.97 8.81
C ARG A 99 -6.11 7.43 9.27
N GLU A 100 -5.01 8.01 9.71
CA GLU A 100 -4.94 9.45 10.02
C GLU A 100 -4.98 10.32 8.77
N ARG A 101 -4.44 9.82 7.64
CA ARG A 101 -4.36 10.56 6.37
C ARG A 101 -5.68 10.60 5.61
N THR A 102 -6.46 9.53 5.63
CA THR A 102 -7.75 9.44 4.92
C THR A 102 -8.73 8.56 5.70
N SER A 103 -9.99 8.94 5.71
CA SER A 103 -11.09 8.16 6.30
C SER A 103 -11.74 7.18 5.31
N ASN A 104 -11.42 7.28 4.02
CA ASN A 104 -12.04 6.46 2.97
C ASN A 104 -11.19 5.22 2.65
N ILE A 105 -11.09 4.30 3.62
CA ILE A 105 -10.30 3.09 3.54
C ILE A 105 -11.21 1.86 3.57
N ALA A 106 -10.99 0.94 2.64
CA ALA A 106 -11.58 -0.39 2.64
C ALA A 106 -10.50 -1.43 2.94
N GLU A 107 -10.57 -2.07 4.09
CA GLU A 107 -9.62 -3.09 4.51
C GLU A 107 -10.11 -4.50 4.13
N GLY A 108 -9.17 -5.39 3.73
CA GLY A 108 -9.44 -6.79 3.40
C GLY A 108 -10.15 -7.01 2.05
N ARG A 109 -10.58 -5.97 1.36
CA ARG A 109 -11.28 -6.06 0.07
C ARG A 109 -10.98 -4.89 -0.83
N VAL A 110 -11.17 -5.08 -2.12
CA VAL A 110 -11.10 -3.99 -3.12
C VAL A 110 -12.53 -3.65 -3.54
N PRO A 111 -13.08 -2.50 -3.16
CA PRO A 111 -14.38 -2.04 -3.64
C PRO A 111 -14.31 -1.64 -5.12
N GLU A 112 -15.46 -1.66 -5.80
CA GLU A 112 -15.57 -1.12 -7.15
C GLU A 112 -15.22 0.38 -7.16
N GLY A 113 -14.41 0.79 -8.14
CA GLY A 113 -14.01 2.17 -8.30
C GLY A 113 -12.91 2.61 -7.34
N ALA A 114 -12.12 1.69 -6.79
CA ALA A 114 -10.94 2.04 -6.00
C ALA A 114 -9.95 2.87 -6.84
N SER A 115 -9.46 3.98 -6.30
CA SER A 115 -8.47 4.82 -6.96
C SER A 115 -7.04 4.42 -6.60
N VAL A 116 -6.83 3.94 -5.38
CA VAL A 116 -5.54 3.45 -4.90
C VAL A 116 -5.76 2.11 -4.20
N VAL A 117 -5.00 1.11 -4.60
CA VAL A 117 -4.99 -0.21 -3.93
C VAL A 117 -3.60 -0.47 -3.39
N LEU A 118 -3.49 -0.67 -2.09
CA LEU A 118 -2.29 -1.14 -1.40
C LEU A 118 -2.42 -2.65 -1.21
N PHE A 119 -1.61 -3.41 -1.91
CA PHE A 119 -1.67 -4.86 -1.91
C PHE A 119 -0.37 -5.47 -1.39
N GLY A 120 -0.43 -6.14 -0.24
CA GLY A 120 0.69 -6.86 0.35
C GLY A 120 0.93 -8.19 -0.35
N ALA A 121 2.12 -8.39 -0.90
CA ALA A 121 2.55 -9.64 -1.51
C ALA A 121 3.84 -10.13 -0.84
N GLU A 122 3.75 -11.21 -0.08
CA GLU A 122 4.91 -11.82 0.58
C GLU A 122 5.41 -13.07 -0.18
N THR A 123 4.57 -13.62 -1.06
CA THR A 123 4.88 -14.80 -1.86
C THR A 123 4.46 -14.61 -3.31
N ARG A 124 5.06 -15.41 -4.22
CA ARG A 124 4.71 -15.39 -5.64
C ARG A 124 3.23 -15.75 -5.88
N GLU A 125 2.68 -16.67 -5.09
CA GLU A 125 1.27 -17.08 -5.20
C GLU A 125 0.31 -15.93 -4.92
N ALA A 126 0.67 -15.02 -4.02
CA ALA A 126 -0.16 -13.85 -3.70
C ALA A 126 -0.41 -12.97 -4.94
N LEU A 127 0.56 -12.92 -5.87
CA LEU A 127 0.47 -12.11 -7.09
C LEU A 127 -0.68 -12.53 -8.02
N ARG A 128 -1.19 -13.76 -7.90
CA ARG A 128 -2.37 -14.23 -8.65
C ARG A 128 -3.64 -13.41 -8.38
N LYS A 129 -3.66 -12.61 -7.32
CA LYS A 129 -4.77 -11.69 -7.01
C LYS A 129 -4.78 -10.42 -7.88
N ILE A 130 -3.66 -10.08 -8.54
CA ILE A 130 -3.51 -8.81 -9.29
C ILE A 130 -4.59 -8.62 -10.37
N PRO A 131 -4.94 -9.62 -11.22
CA PRO A 131 -6.01 -9.45 -12.21
C PRO A 131 -7.37 -9.11 -11.60
N LEU A 132 -7.71 -9.71 -10.45
CA LEU A 132 -8.95 -9.42 -9.72
C LEU A 132 -8.95 -8.00 -9.12
N ILE A 133 -7.81 -7.56 -8.61
CA ILE A 133 -7.61 -6.20 -8.10
C ILE A 133 -7.79 -5.20 -9.23
N ARG A 134 -7.10 -5.43 -10.38
CA ARG A 134 -7.22 -4.57 -11.57
C ARG A 134 -8.67 -4.39 -12.03
N ALA A 135 -9.44 -5.47 -12.05
CA ALA A 135 -10.83 -5.45 -12.52
C ALA A 135 -11.74 -4.52 -11.70
N ARG A 136 -11.36 -4.18 -10.47
CA ARG A 136 -12.17 -3.36 -9.54
C ARG A 136 -11.70 -1.93 -9.39
N MET A 137 -10.53 -1.60 -9.90
CA MET A 137 -10.02 -0.23 -9.82
C MET A 137 -10.50 0.61 -10.99
N ILE A 138 -10.47 1.93 -10.82
CA ILE A 138 -10.72 2.86 -11.94
C ILE A 138 -9.53 2.85 -12.93
N ASP A 139 -9.80 3.22 -14.19
CA ASP A 139 -8.77 3.21 -15.24
C ASP A 139 -7.56 4.11 -14.94
N THR A 140 -7.77 5.18 -14.16
CA THR A 140 -6.72 6.11 -13.73
C THR A 140 -6.12 5.74 -12.38
N GLY A 141 -6.58 4.64 -11.77
CA GLY A 141 -6.12 4.17 -10.46
C GLY A 141 -4.74 3.54 -10.50
N ALA A 142 -4.19 3.28 -9.32
CA ALA A 142 -2.90 2.63 -9.14
C ALA A 142 -3.00 1.48 -8.14
N VAL A 143 -2.31 0.37 -8.44
CA VAL A 143 -2.00 -0.69 -7.48
C VAL A 143 -0.58 -0.49 -6.99
N TRP A 144 -0.41 -0.42 -5.69
CA TRP A 144 0.88 -0.43 -5.02
C TRP A 144 1.13 -1.81 -4.43
N ILE A 145 2.01 -2.58 -5.06
CA ILE A 145 2.40 -3.91 -4.59
C ILE A 145 3.46 -3.74 -3.52
N VAL A 146 3.08 -4.04 -2.28
CA VAL A 146 3.93 -3.92 -1.09
C VAL A 146 4.60 -5.25 -0.83
N ARG A 147 5.94 -5.29 -0.85
CA ARG A 147 6.71 -6.49 -0.56
C ARG A 147 7.75 -6.25 0.54
N PRO A 148 8.14 -7.27 1.31
CA PRO A 148 9.25 -7.17 2.24
C PRO A 148 10.57 -6.95 1.49
N LYS A 149 11.43 -6.07 2.03
CA LYS A 149 12.79 -5.86 1.52
C LYS A 149 13.63 -7.10 1.79
N GLY A 150 14.47 -7.48 0.82
CA GLY A 150 15.36 -8.63 0.96
C GLY A 150 14.68 -9.99 1.04
N SER A 151 13.36 -10.08 0.75
CA SER A 151 12.63 -11.34 0.71
C SER A 151 13.17 -12.25 -0.40
N LYS A 152 13.35 -13.53 -0.06
CA LYS A 152 13.68 -14.60 -1.02
C LYS A 152 12.44 -15.26 -1.62
N SER A 153 11.26 -15.07 -1.02
CA SER A 153 10.00 -15.71 -1.43
C SER A 153 9.32 -14.97 -2.58
N ILE A 154 9.72 -13.74 -2.83
CA ILE A 154 9.20 -12.90 -3.91
C ILE A 154 10.29 -11.96 -4.41
N SER A 155 10.63 -12.07 -5.66
CA SER A 155 11.58 -11.20 -6.33
C SER A 155 10.89 -10.03 -7.03
N GLU A 156 11.66 -9.03 -7.42
CA GLU A 156 11.17 -7.94 -8.27
C GLU A 156 10.75 -8.47 -9.65
N GLY A 157 11.49 -9.44 -10.20
CA GLY A 157 11.15 -10.10 -11.45
C GLY A 157 9.78 -10.77 -11.43
N ASP A 158 9.43 -11.46 -10.32
CA ASP A 158 8.11 -12.09 -10.15
C ASP A 158 6.98 -11.04 -10.19
N ILE A 159 7.22 -9.86 -9.57
CA ILE A 159 6.25 -8.77 -9.58
C ILE A 159 6.08 -8.23 -11.00
N LEU A 160 7.19 -7.93 -11.71
CA LEU A 160 7.15 -7.39 -13.06
C LEU A 160 6.47 -8.35 -14.05
N GLU A 161 6.70 -9.66 -13.91
CA GLU A 161 6.02 -10.71 -14.70
C GLU A 161 4.51 -10.68 -14.45
N ALA A 162 4.09 -10.81 -13.18
CA ALA A 162 2.67 -10.83 -12.81
C ALA A 162 1.91 -9.53 -13.15
N VAL A 163 2.58 -8.39 -13.05
CA VAL A 163 2.05 -7.07 -13.42
C VAL A 163 1.81 -7.00 -14.93
N ARG A 164 2.76 -7.47 -15.73
CA ARG A 164 2.65 -7.52 -17.20
C ARG A 164 1.52 -8.45 -17.63
N ASP A 165 1.45 -9.64 -17.05
CA ASP A 165 0.41 -10.64 -17.34
C ASP A 165 -0.98 -10.12 -16.99
N ALA A 166 -1.09 -9.28 -15.95
CA ALA A 166 -2.31 -8.59 -15.61
C ALA A 166 -2.61 -7.37 -16.52
N GLY A 167 -1.76 -7.05 -17.49
CA GLY A 167 -1.90 -5.88 -18.37
C GLY A 167 -1.74 -4.56 -17.63
N LEU A 168 -0.86 -4.54 -16.64
CA LEU A 168 -0.42 -3.35 -15.92
C LEU A 168 1.04 -3.05 -16.27
N VAL A 169 1.49 -1.83 -15.97
CA VAL A 169 2.89 -1.42 -16.08
C VAL A 169 3.39 -0.89 -14.75
N ASP A 170 4.60 -1.30 -14.37
CA ASP A 170 5.31 -0.72 -13.22
C ASP A 170 5.89 0.63 -13.62
N THR A 171 5.69 1.64 -12.81
CA THR A 171 6.09 3.03 -13.11
C THR A 171 6.99 3.64 -12.06
N LYS A 172 6.99 3.12 -10.84
CA LYS A 172 7.70 3.74 -9.72
C LYS A 172 7.85 2.78 -8.56
N VAL A 173 8.99 2.87 -7.89
CA VAL A 173 9.24 2.16 -6.63
C VAL A 173 9.44 3.17 -5.51
N VAL A 174 8.82 2.91 -4.36
CA VAL A 174 8.88 3.75 -3.15
C VAL A 174 9.22 2.88 -1.95
N ALA A 175 10.15 3.33 -1.12
CA ALA A 175 10.35 2.74 0.19
C ALA A 175 9.14 3.09 1.08
N LEU A 176 8.32 2.09 1.40
CA LEU A 176 7.15 2.26 2.27
C LEU A 176 7.58 2.46 3.72
N SER A 177 8.53 1.63 4.16
CA SER A 177 9.13 1.69 5.50
C SER A 177 10.55 1.10 5.47
N LYS A 178 11.16 0.94 6.64
CA LYS A 178 12.46 0.23 6.75
C LYS A 178 12.36 -1.20 6.24
N ALA A 179 11.22 -1.86 6.45
CA ALA A 179 10.99 -3.28 6.14
C ALA A 179 10.34 -3.53 4.78
N TYR A 180 9.61 -2.56 4.21
CA TYR A 180 8.79 -2.77 3.02
C TYR A 180 9.11 -1.79 1.89
N THR A 181 8.94 -2.28 0.66
CA THR A 181 9.00 -1.50 -0.59
C THR A 181 7.68 -1.64 -1.32
N ALA A 182 7.22 -0.57 -1.97
CA ALA A 182 5.99 -0.54 -2.74
C ALA A 182 6.28 -0.23 -4.23
N HIS A 183 5.77 -1.07 -5.13
CA HIS A 183 5.84 -0.92 -6.59
C HIS A 183 4.52 -0.35 -7.11
N LYS A 184 4.56 0.78 -7.80
CA LYS A 184 3.38 1.40 -8.41
C LYS A 184 3.09 0.81 -9.76
N CYS A 185 1.95 0.16 -9.89
CA CYS A 185 1.48 -0.44 -11.13
C CYS A 185 0.20 0.25 -11.59
N VAL A 186 0.13 0.63 -12.86
CA VAL A 186 -0.99 1.36 -13.44
C VAL A 186 -1.45 0.71 -14.75
N ILE A 187 -2.68 0.99 -15.15
CA ILE A 187 -3.19 0.61 -16.46
C ILE A 187 -2.54 1.52 -17.50
N PRO A 188 -1.90 0.97 -18.57
CA PRO A 188 -1.34 1.74 -19.65
C PRO A 188 -2.37 2.68 -20.28
N LEU A 189 -1.93 3.84 -20.76
CA LEU A 189 -2.83 4.85 -21.34
C LEU A 189 -3.67 4.30 -22.49
N GLU A 190 -3.06 3.45 -23.33
CA GLU A 190 -3.68 2.83 -24.50
C GLU A 190 -4.82 1.87 -24.13
N MET A 191 -4.78 1.32 -22.91
CA MET A 191 -5.77 0.36 -22.39
C MET A 191 -6.87 1.02 -21.57
N ARG A 192 -6.75 2.31 -21.26
CA ARG A 192 -7.76 3.05 -20.50
C ARG A 192 -9.03 3.26 -21.33
N GLY A 193 -10.19 3.10 -20.71
CA GLY A 193 -11.49 3.21 -21.38
C GLY A 193 -11.95 1.93 -22.09
N GLN A 194 -11.07 0.96 -22.33
CA GLN A 194 -11.46 -0.31 -22.94
C GLN A 194 -12.23 -1.22 -21.95
N LEU A 195 -11.99 -1.10 -20.67
CA LEU A 195 -12.67 -1.86 -19.60
C LEU A 195 -14.12 -1.42 -19.39
N ARG A 196 -14.53 -0.25 -19.89
CA ARG A 196 -15.93 0.22 -19.83
C ARG A 196 -16.83 -0.38 -20.90
N ARG A 197 -16.30 -1.07 -21.88
CA ARG A 197 -17.10 -1.88 -22.78
C ARG A 197 -17.48 -3.14 -22.01
N ARG A 198 -18.63 -3.06 -21.33
CA ARG A 198 -19.36 -4.24 -20.82
C ARG A 198 -19.31 -5.31 -21.92
N PRO A 199 -18.89 -6.55 -21.63
CA PRO A 199 -19.09 -7.62 -22.59
C PRO A 199 -20.59 -7.58 -22.96
N PRO A 200 -20.94 -7.78 -24.25
CA PRO A 200 -22.34 -7.81 -24.64
C PRO A 200 -23.03 -8.79 -23.72
N VAL A 201 -24.08 -8.32 -23.06
CA VAL A 201 -24.99 -9.21 -22.33
C VAL A 201 -25.42 -10.23 -23.37
N LEU A 202 -24.99 -11.47 -23.22
CA LEU A 202 -25.52 -12.59 -23.99
C LEU A 202 -27.02 -12.63 -23.64
N THR A 203 -27.80 -11.95 -24.44
CA THR A 203 -29.25 -12.09 -24.42
C THR A 203 -29.50 -13.51 -24.91
N ILE A 204 -29.73 -14.42 -23.99
CA ILE A 204 -30.24 -15.75 -24.31
C ILE A 204 -31.59 -15.46 -24.97
N PRO A 205 -31.79 -15.79 -26.25
CA PRO A 205 -33.11 -15.63 -26.86
C PRO A 205 -34.09 -16.46 -26.05
N PRO A 206 -35.34 -15.97 -25.83
CA PRO A 206 -36.33 -16.77 -25.17
C PRO A 206 -36.53 -18.04 -25.96
N SER A 207 -36.40 -19.20 -25.28
CA SER A 207 -36.64 -20.51 -25.84
C SER A 207 -37.93 -20.50 -26.62
N ALA A 208 -37.91 -20.89 -27.87
CA ALA A 208 -39.10 -21.06 -28.70
C ALA A 208 -40.15 -21.91 -27.97
N PRO A 209 -41.44 -21.60 -28.13
CA PRO A 209 -42.49 -22.38 -27.48
C PRO A 209 -42.49 -23.79 -28.06
N VAL A 210 -42.38 -24.75 -27.17
CA VAL A 210 -42.60 -26.17 -27.54
C VAL A 210 -44.09 -26.31 -27.81
N LEU A 211 -44.43 -26.50 -29.08
CA LEU A 211 -45.78 -26.89 -29.51
C LEU A 211 -46.06 -28.31 -29.06
N GLY A 212 -47.10 -28.45 -28.27
CA GLY A 212 -48.06 -29.55 -28.37
C GLY A 212 -47.80 -30.82 -27.59
N SER A 213 -48.56 -31.05 -26.55
CA SER A 213 -49.46 -32.17 -26.50
C SER A 213 -50.54 -31.99 -25.42
N THR A 214 -51.75 -32.01 -25.92
CA THR A 214 -53.03 -32.12 -25.23
C THR A 214 -53.08 -33.36 -24.35
N THR A 215 -53.60 -33.27 -23.13
CA THR A 215 -54.80 -34.01 -22.64
C THR A 215 -55.06 -33.70 -21.17
N ALA A 216 -56.26 -33.20 -20.99
CA ALA A 216 -57.30 -33.58 -20.03
C ALA A 216 -57.00 -33.75 -18.53
N GLY A 217 -57.66 -32.97 -17.77
CA GLY A 217 -58.55 -33.46 -16.76
C GLY A 217 -58.16 -33.33 -15.28
N ALA A 218 -59.00 -32.61 -14.61
CA ALA A 218 -59.47 -32.78 -13.24
C ALA A 218 -58.85 -31.96 -12.09
N ALA A 219 -59.70 -30.99 -11.66
CA ALA A 219 -60.10 -30.76 -10.29
C ALA A 219 -59.08 -30.31 -9.23
N ALA A 220 -59.27 -29.06 -8.82
CA ALA A 220 -58.84 -28.53 -7.54
C ALA A 220 -59.58 -29.22 -6.36
N PRO A 221 -59.00 -29.17 -5.17
CA PRO A 221 -59.71 -28.50 -4.11
C PRO A 221 -58.86 -27.48 -3.30
N LYS A 222 -59.63 -26.56 -2.76
CA LYS A 222 -59.25 -25.41 -1.94
C LYS A 222 -58.84 -25.77 -0.51
N PRO A 223 -58.38 -24.79 0.28
CA PRO A 223 -57.52 -24.93 1.43
C PRO A 223 -58.27 -25.11 2.75
N LYS A 224 -57.61 -25.63 3.75
CA LYS A 224 -58.07 -25.56 5.15
C LYS A 224 -57.01 -24.88 6.00
N ALA A 225 -57.52 -23.85 6.65
CA ALA A 225 -56.94 -23.12 7.74
C ALA A 225 -56.99 -23.91 9.05
N GLY A 226 -56.09 -23.55 9.95
CA GLY A 226 -56.19 -23.90 11.38
C GLY A 226 -54.80 -24.37 11.87
N ALA A 227 -54.25 -24.01 12.96
CA ALA A 227 -54.61 -23.22 14.09
C ALA A 227 -53.32 -22.97 14.90
N ALA A 228 -53.33 -21.94 15.65
CA ALA A 228 -52.33 -21.52 16.59
C ALA A 228 -52.07 -22.53 17.72
N SER A 229 -50.84 -22.55 18.24
CA SER A 229 -50.55 -22.81 19.65
C SER A 229 -49.19 -22.19 20.03
N ARG A 230 -49.19 -21.29 20.73
CA ARG A 230 -48.82 -20.68 22.00
C ARG A 230 -48.17 -21.68 22.96
N VAL A 231 -47.29 -21.07 23.82
CA VAL A 231 -46.76 -21.48 25.15
C VAL A 231 -45.28 -21.84 25.11
N ALA A 232 -44.40 -21.36 25.97
CA ALA A 232 -44.35 -20.38 27.06
C ALA A 232 -42.87 -20.22 27.45
N ALA A 233 -42.58 -19.12 28.03
CA ALA A 233 -41.30 -18.80 28.68
C ALA A 233 -41.00 -19.72 29.87
N LYS A 234 -39.72 -19.97 30.13
CA LYS A 234 -39.25 -20.27 31.47
C LYS A 234 -37.90 -19.63 31.79
N LYS A 235 -37.96 -18.80 32.76
CA LYS A 235 -36.99 -18.02 33.47
C LYS A 235 -36.38 -18.90 34.58
N SER A 236 -35.08 -18.82 34.84
CA SER A 236 -34.42 -19.00 36.11
C SER A 236 -33.01 -18.47 35.97
N GLU A 237 -32.63 -17.36 36.53
CA GLU A 237 -32.27 -16.98 37.90
C GLU A 237 -31.28 -17.95 38.54
N GLY A 238 -30.11 -17.37 38.93
CA GLY A 238 -29.18 -18.00 39.84
C GLY A 238 -27.78 -17.37 39.82
N VAL A 239 -27.58 -16.29 40.55
CA VAL A 239 -26.31 -15.76 41.11
C VAL A 239 -26.22 -16.36 42.52
N PRO A 240 -25.10 -16.42 43.29
CA PRO A 240 -23.84 -15.71 43.26
C PRO A 240 -22.59 -16.48 43.84
N GLY A 241 -21.48 -15.76 43.78
CA GLY A 241 -20.52 -15.80 44.94
C GLY A 241 -19.17 -16.47 44.70
N LYS A 242 -18.12 -15.85 44.81
CA LYS A 242 -17.30 -15.30 45.88
C LYS A 242 -15.78 -15.50 45.67
N LYS A 243 -15.07 -14.40 45.84
CA LYS A 243 -13.77 -14.28 46.55
C LYS A 243 -12.47 -14.61 45.85
N SER A 244 -11.70 -13.55 45.67
CA SER A 244 -10.23 -13.47 45.76
C SER A 244 -9.70 -13.89 47.14
N PRO A 245 -8.40 -14.20 47.36
CA PRO A 245 -7.42 -13.15 47.58
C PRO A 245 -5.96 -13.43 47.15
N SER A 246 -5.28 -12.35 46.83
CA SER A 246 -3.94 -11.87 47.24
C SER A 246 -2.86 -12.84 47.72
N SER A 247 -1.62 -12.67 47.20
CA SER A 247 -0.38 -12.46 47.98
C SER A 247 0.82 -12.20 47.06
N THR A 248 1.28 -10.99 47.00
CA THR A 248 2.53 -10.41 47.55
C THR A 248 3.74 -11.35 47.71
N LYS A 249 4.84 -11.02 47.01
CA LYS A 249 6.25 -11.01 47.43
C LYS A 249 7.10 -10.53 46.26
N LYS A 250 7.57 -9.35 46.24
CA LYS A 250 8.67 -8.57 46.84
C LYS A 250 9.96 -9.37 47.04
N SER A 251 10.98 -9.07 46.22
CA SER A 251 12.39 -8.99 46.61
C SER A 251 13.25 -8.44 45.44
N GLU A 252 13.67 -7.21 45.59
CA GLU A 252 14.96 -6.64 45.15
C GLU A 252 15.96 -6.87 46.31
N PRO A 253 17.23 -6.42 46.24
CA PRO A 253 18.24 -6.33 45.17
C PRO A 253 19.62 -6.89 45.63
N LYS A 254 20.64 -6.88 44.79
CA LYS A 254 22.07 -6.72 45.19
C LYS A 254 22.96 -6.59 43.96
N THR A 255 23.45 -5.39 43.78
CA THR A 255 24.81 -4.84 44.04
C THR A 255 25.96 -5.47 43.27
N GLU A 256 26.52 -4.60 42.40
CA GLU A 256 27.94 -4.41 42.03
C GLU A 256 28.99 -4.86 43.09
N PRO A 257 30.34 -4.82 42.89
CA PRO A 257 31.14 -4.30 41.79
C PRO A 257 32.53 -4.98 41.58
N LYS A 258 33.33 -4.35 40.71
CA LYS A 258 34.83 -4.23 40.72
C LYS A 258 35.68 -5.23 39.94
N LYS A 259 36.38 -4.64 39.02
CA LYS A 259 37.80 -4.22 38.93
C LYS A 259 38.76 -5.10 38.17
N LYS A 260 39.32 -4.46 37.14
CA LYS A 260 40.76 -4.17 36.86
C LYS A 260 41.67 -5.23 36.22
N LYS A 261 42.37 -4.67 35.25
CA LYS A 261 43.78 -4.97 34.79
C LYS A 261 43.93 -6.14 33.79
N HIS A 262 44.41 -5.93 32.64
CA HIS A 262 45.68 -5.38 32.17
C HIS A 262 45.49 -4.82 30.80
#